data_4adab6255a31f0ffe3000d3818634a7b
#
_entry.id   4adab6255a31f0ffe3000d3818634a7b
#
_cell.length_a   1.000
_cell.length_b   1.000
_cell.length_c   1.000
_cell.angle_alpha   90.00
_cell.angle_beta   90.00
_cell.angle_gamma   90.00
#
_symmetry.space_group_name_H-M   'P 1'
#
loop_
_entity.id
_entity.type
_entity.pdbx_description
1 polymer ?
#
loop_
_entity_poly.entity_id
_entity_poly.type
_entity_poly.pdbx_seq_one_letter_code
_entity_poly.pdbx_strand_id
1 'polypeptide(L)'
;EFATAIAFEEASHRRAPLIAMHAWADTATSNIHLRTRIEEEKGAEVLGERLAGWHEKYPDVRVTPTLIPNNAGRWLVDNSETAQLVVVGSHGRGGFAGMLLGSVSSAVVDSAEVPVIVARQS
;
A
#
# COMPACT_ATOMS: atom_id res chain seq x y z
N GLU A 1 -4.98 2.07 -7.88
CA GLU A 1 -4.21 3.02 -8.54
C GLU A 1 -4.55 4.46 -8.26
N PHE A 2 -5.78 4.75 -7.84
CA PHE A 2 -6.08 6.11 -7.44
C PHE A 2 -5.25 6.52 -6.21
N ALA A 3 -5.12 5.62 -5.26
CA ALA A 3 -4.29 5.88 -4.09
C ALA A 3 -2.82 6.06 -4.47
N THR A 4 -2.35 5.27 -5.43
CA THR A 4 -0.98 5.37 -5.90
C THR A 4 -0.71 6.74 -6.51
N ALA A 5 -1.65 7.25 -7.31
CA ALA A 5 -1.51 8.56 -7.92
C ALA A 5 -1.37 9.64 -6.85
N ILE A 6 -2.22 9.59 -5.84
CA ILE A 6 -2.19 10.58 -4.76
C ILE A 6 -0.88 10.47 -3.99
N ALA A 7 -0.41 9.24 -3.73
CA ALA A 7 0.81 9.04 -2.98
C ALA A 7 2.02 9.64 -3.69
N PHE A 8 2.13 9.43 -4.99
CA PHE A 8 3.24 10.00 -5.75
C PHE A 8 3.16 11.52 -5.80
N GLU A 9 1.96 12.05 -6.00
CA GLU A 9 1.79 13.49 -6.03
C GLU A 9 2.18 14.13 -4.70
N GLU A 10 1.73 13.54 -3.59
CA GLU A 10 2.08 14.05 -2.27
C GLU A 10 3.56 13.92 -1.98
N ALA A 11 4.18 12.80 -2.34
CA ALA A 11 5.60 12.61 -2.12
C ALA A 11 6.43 13.63 -2.89
N SER A 12 6.04 13.88 -4.15
CA SER A 12 6.73 14.85 -4.98
C SER A 12 6.58 16.25 -4.40
N HIS A 13 5.36 16.61 -4.01
CA HIS A 13 5.06 17.92 -3.46
C HIS A 13 5.82 18.19 -2.17
N ARG A 14 5.93 17.18 -1.33
CA ARG A 14 6.59 17.30 -0.03
C ARG A 14 8.09 17.05 -0.10
N ARG A 15 8.59 16.63 -1.26
CA ARG A 15 9.99 16.25 -1.44
C ARG A 15 10.38 15.17 -0.45
N ALA A 16 9.50 14.21 -0.27
CA ALA A 16 9.69 13.10 0.67
C ALA A 16 9.82 11.79 -0.07
N PRO A 17 10.56 10.84 0.48
CA PRO A 17 10.60 9.50 -0.13
C PRO A 17 9.27 8.80 0.06
N LEU A 18 9.00 7.85 -0.81
CA LEU A 18 7.76 7.10 -0.81
C LEU A 18 8.05 5.63 -0.57
N ILE A 19 7.38 5.06 0.41
CA ILE A 19 7.43 3.63 0.63
C ILE A 19 6.15 3.03 0.06
N ALA A 20 6.31 2.18 -0.96
CA ALA A 20 5.19 1.55 -1.62
C ALA A 20 5.11 0.10 -1.16
N MET A 21 4.11 -0.22 -0.37
CA MET A 21 3.97 -1.54 0.23
C MET A 21 2.88 -2.34 -0.47
N HIS A 22 3.15 -3.61 -0.70
CA HIS A 22 2.19 -4.54 -1.26
C HIS A 22 2.17 -5.81 -0.42
N ALA A 23 0.99 -6.20 0.03
CA ALA A 23 0.80 -7.46 0.75
C ALA A 23 0.44 -8.53 -0.28
N TRP A 24 1.28 -9.55 -0.41
CA TRP A 24 1.13 -10.51 -1.49
C TRP A 24 0.28 -11.73 -1.14
N ALA A 25 -0.06 -11.93 0.13
CA ALA A 25 -0.94 -13.02 0.54
C ALA A 25 -2.20 -12.46 1.17
N ASP A 26 -3.34 -12.97 0.76
CA ASP A 26 -4.62 -12.52 1.30
C ASP A 26 -4.91 -13.11 2.66
N THR A 27 -4.46 -14.33 2.89
CA THR A 27 -4.73 -15.03 4.12
C THR A 27 -3.46 -15.69 4.61
N ALA A 28 -3.41 -15.94 5.90
CA ALA A 28 -2.25 -16.57 6.52
C ALA A 28 -2.30 -18.08 6.46
N THR A 29 -3.02 -18.65 5.51
CA THR A 29 -3.28 -20.09 5.52
C THR A 29 -2.32 -20.92 4.70
N SER A 30 -1.44 -20.33 3.94
CA SER A 30 -0.56 -21.11 3.08
C SER A 30 0.65 -21.59 3.88
N ASN A 31 0.77 -22.89 4.01
CA ASN A 31 1.89 -23.50 4.72
C ASN A 31 2.87 -24.20 3.78
N ILE A 32 2.73 -24.01 2.50
CA ILE A 32 3.59 -24.68 1.53
C ILE A 32 4.66 -23.70 1.08
N HIS A 33 5.91 -23.99 1.42
CA HIS A 33 7.02 -23.10 1.13
C HIS A 33 7.15 -22.74 -0.35
N LEU A 34 6.94 -23.70 -1.22
CA LEU A 34 7.04 -23.45 -2.65
C LEU A 34 5.97 -22.48 -3.12
N ARG A 35 4.76 -22.67 -2.63
CA ARG A 35 3.65 -21.81 -2.99
C ARG A 35 3.88 -20.38 -2.49
N THR A 36 4.42 -20.25 -1.29
CA THR A 36 4.74 -18.96 -0.72
C THR A 36 5.75 -18.20 -1.57
N ARG A 37 6.78 -18.90 -2.04
CA ARG A 37 7.79 -18.29 -2.88
C ARG A 37 7.20 -17.81 -4.20
N ILE A 38 6.33 -18.61 -4.82
CA ILE A 38 5.69 -18.22 -6.06
C ILE A 38 4.81 -17.00 -5.86
N GLU A 39 4.06 -16.96 -4.77
CA GLU A 39 3.21 -15.82 -4.50
C GLU A 39 4.01 -14.55 -4.22
N GLU A 40 5.13 -14.70 -3.55
CA GLU A 40 6.01 -13.56 -3.29
C GLU A 40 6.59 -13.00 -4.57
N GLU A 41 7.01 -13.89 -5.48
CA GLU A 41 7.56 -13.45 -6.76
C GLU A 41 6.50 -12.75 -7.60
N LYS A 42 5.28 -13.26 -7.59
CA LYS A 42 4.18 -12.61 -8.29
C LYS A 42 3.88 -11.25 -7.70
N GLY A 43 3.94 -11.13 -6.38
CA GLY A 43 3.74 -9.86 -5.71
C GLY A 43 4.76 -8.83 -6.13
N ALA A 44 6.03 -9.25 -6.24
CA ALA A 44 7.09 -8.35 -6.66
C ALA A 44 6.86 -7.87 -8.10
N GLU A 45 6.42 -8.77 -8.98
CA GLU A 45 6.10 -8.42 -10.36
C GLU A 45 4.97 -7.40 -10.42
N VAL A 46 3.90 -7.66 -9.68
CA VAL A 46 2.74 -6.77 -9.67
C VAL A 46 3.14 -5.38 -9.18
N LEU A 47 3.90 -5.33 -8.11
CA LEU A 47 4.33 -4.05 -7.56
C LEU A 47 5.22 -3.31 -8.54
N GLY A 48 6.17 -4.00 -9.15
CA GLY A 48 7.04 -3.38 -10.14
C GLY A 48 6.28 -2.81 -11.32
N GLU A 49 5.29 -3.55 -11.82
CA GLU A 49 4.49 -3.07 -12.94
C GLU A 49 3.68 -1.84 -12.56
N ARG A 50 3.11 -1.85 -11.37
CA ARG A 50 2.30 -0.71 -10.93
C ARG A 50 3.13 0.54 -10.70
N LEU A 51 4.38 0.39 -10.32
CA LEU A 51 5.23 1.54 -10.04
C LEU A 51 5.95 2.08 -11.27
N ALA A 52 6.11 1.27 -12.32
CA ALA A 52 6.95 1.63 -13.46
C ALA A 52 6.51 2.94 -14.12
N GLY A 53 5.22 3.06 -14.44
CA GLY A 53 4.73 4.27 -15.09
C GLY A 53 4.83 5.50 -14.21
N TRP A 54 4.70 5.32 -12.92
CA TRP A 54 4.77 6.44 -11.97
C TRP A 54 6.18 6.96 -11.83
N HIS A 55 7.18 6.09 -11.94
CA HIS A 55 8.57 6.51 -11.93
C HIS A 55 8.88 7.48 -13.07
N GLU A 56 8.30 7.20 -14.23
CA GLU A 56 8.50 8.10 -15.37
C GLU A 56 7.84 9.44 -15.15
N LYS A 57 6.67 9.43 -14.54
CA LYS A 57 5.92 10.64 -14.32
C LYS A 57 6.49 11.49 -13.18
N TYR A 58 7.03 10.84 -12.17
CA TYR A 58 7.59 11.52 -11.00
C TYR A 58 9.02 11.05 -10.75
N PRO A 59 9.95 11.43 -11.62
CA PRO A 59 11.33 10.95 -11.46
C PRO A 59 12.03 11.49 -10.23
N ASP A 60 11.51 12.54 -9.63
CA ASP A 60 12.09 13.13 -8.44
C ASP A 60 11.73 12.38 -7.17
N VAL A 61 10.75 11.48 -7.21
CA VAL A 61 10.32 10.75 -6.03
C VAL A 61 11.15 9.49 -5.87
N ARG A 62 11.79 9.34 -4.71
CA ARG A 62 12.55 8.14 -4.38
C ARG A 62 11.58 7.11 -3.80
N VAL A 63 11.43 5.99 -4.46
CA VAL A 63 10.47 4.97 -4.07
C VAL A 63 11.19 3.76 -3.51
N THR A 64 10.72 3.27 -2.38
CA THR A 64 11.20 2.02 -1.80
C THR A 64 10.06 1.01 -1.86
N PRO A 65 10.12 0.05 -2.79
CA PRO A 65 9.09 -1.00 -2.83
C PRO A 65 9.26 -1.94 -1.64
N THR A 66 8.17 -2.30 -1.03
CA THR A 66 8.20 -3.16 0.15
C THR A 66 7.12 -4.23 0.01
N LEU A 67 7.53 -5.48 0.16
CA LEU A 67 6.62 -6.62 0.09
C LEU A 67 6.46 -7.23 1.46
N ILE A 68 5.23 -7.50 1.83
CA ILE A 68 4.95 -8.22 3.07
C ILE A 68 3.96 -9.34 2.77
N PRO A 69 3.97 -10.42 3.56
CA PRO A 69 3.04 -11.51 3.26
C PRO A 69 1.59 -11.15 3.57
N ASN A 70 1.32 -10.55 4.72
CA ASN A 70 -0.05 -10.22 5.09
C ASN A 70 -0.05 -9.13 6.16
N ASN A 71 -1.22 -8.82 6.72
CA ASN A 71 -1.39 -7.83 7.79
C ASN A 71 -0.96 -6.43 7.36
N ALA A 72 -1.44 -6.03 6.19
CA ALA A 72 -1.10 -4.71 5.64
C ALA A 72 -1.49 -3.59 6.59
N GLY A 73 -2.66 -3.67 7.20
CA GLY A 73 -3.11 -2.63 8.11
C GLY A 73 -2.19 -2.44 9.30
N ARG A 74 -1.78 -3.56 9.90
CA ARG A 74 -0.89 -3.50 11.05
C ARG A 74 0.48 -2.97 10.66
N TRP A 75 1.00 -3.41 9.52
CA TRP A 75 2.28 -2.92 9.04
C TRP A 75 2.26 -1.41 8.85
N LEU A 76 1.18 -0.91 8.24
CA LEU A 76 1.04 0.52 8.00
C LEU A 76 0.97 1.30 9.30
N VAL A 77 0.20 0.81 10.27
CA VAL A 77 0.10 1.47 11.57
C VAL A 77 1.46 1.50 12.26
N ASP A 78 2.14 0.35 12.29
CA ASP A 78 3.44 0.27 12.97
C ASP A 78 4.47 1.19 12.34
N ASN A 79 4.41 1.37 11.03
CA ASN A 79 5.40 2.18 10.33
C ASN A 79 4.97 3.62 10.14
N SER A 80 3.76 3.97 10.56
CA SER A 80 3.28 5.34 10.40
C SER A 80 4.00 6.31 11.34
N GLU A 81 4.60 5.81 12.41
CA GLU A 81 5.28 6.68 13.37
C GLU A 81 6.43 7.46 12.74
N THR A 82 7.07 6.89 11.73
CA THR A 82 8.19 7.55 11.06
C THR A 82 7.79 8.19 9.74
N ALA A 83 6.52 8.20 9.43
CA ALA A 83 6.01 8.77 8.18
C ALA A 83 5.39 10.13 8.43
N GLN A 84 5.34 10.95 7.38
CA GLN A 84 4.63 12.23 7.44
C GLN A 84 3.16 12.04 7.11
N LEU A 85 2.84 11.04 6.33
CA LEU A 85 1.52 10.85 5.78
C LEU A 85 1.36 9.40 5.35
N VAL A 86 0.16 8.86 5.52
CA VAL A 86 -0.18 7.53 5.01
C VAL A 86 -1.31 7.69 3.99
N VAL A 87 -1.16 7.05 2.85
CA VAL A 87 -2.19 7.08 1.80
C VAL A 87 -2.68 5.66 1.57
N VAL A 88 -3.97 5.46 1.64
CA VAL A 88 -4.59 4.14 1.43
C VAL A 88 -5.81 4.31 0.53
N GLY A 89 -6.16 3.22 -0.16
CA GLY A 89 -7.42 3.19 -0.89
C GLY A 89 -8.57 2.95 0.07
N SER A 90 -9.76 3.37 -0.31
CA SER A 90 -10.93 3.20 0.56
C SER A 90 -11.30 1.73 0.71
N HIS A 91 -11.04 0.92 -0.32
CA HIS A 91 -11.31 -0.51 -0.29
C HIS A 91 -10.13 -1.25 -0.86
N GLY A 92 -9.72 -2.29 -0.14
CA GLY A 92 -8.69 -3.17 -0.64
C GLY A 92 -9.32 -4.40 -1.26
N ARG A 93 -8.46 -5.37 -1.54
CA ARG A 93 -8.92 -6.66 -2.02
C ARG A 93 -9.81 -7.32 -0.97
N GLY A 94 -10.91 -7.91 -1.39
CA GLY A 94 -11.82 -8.56 -0.47
C GLY A 94 -12.91 -7.68 0.09
N GLY A 95 -12.86 -6.38 -0.19
CA GLY A 95 -13.94 -5.50 0.23
C GLY A 95 -15.18 -5.73 -0.59
N PHE A 96 -16.33 -5.40 -0.06
CA PHE A 96 -17.59 -5.54 -0.79
C PHE A 96 -18.32 -4.20 -0.84
N ALA A 97 -19.29 -4.12 -1.77
CA ALA A 97 -19.94 -2.88 -2.15
C ALA A 97 -20.68 -2.32 -0.97
N GLY A 98 -20.96 -2.27 -0.07
CA GLY A 98 -21.62 -1.66 1.06
C GLY A 98 -20.70 -1.14 2.13
N MET A 99 -19.42 -1.46 2.03
CA MET A 99 -18.47 -1.02 3.05
C MET A 99 -18.05 0.42 2.82
N LEU A 100 -18.01 1.19 3.88
CA LEU A 100 -17.47 2.54 3.80
C LEU A 100 -15.97 2.51 3.63
N LEU A 101 -15.27 1.65 4.36
CA LEU A 101 -13.84 1.49 4.28
C LEU A 101 -13.49 0.02 4.31
N GLY A 102 -12.42 -0.35 3.62
CA GLY A 102 -11.89 -1.69 3.70
C GLY A 102 -11.20 -1.94 5.03
N SER A 103 -10.80 -3.19 5.27
CA SER A 103 -10.19 -3.55 6.54
C SER A 103 -8.86 -2.83 6.78
N VAL A 104 -8.05 -2.67 5.73
CA VAL A 104 -6.77 -1.99 5.86
C VAL A 104 -6.97 -0.52 6.15
N SER A 105 -7.81 0.16 5.38
CA SER A 105 -8.02 1.58 5.57
C SER A 105 -8.69 1.88 6.90
N SER A 106 -9.60 1.02 7.35
CA SER A 106 -10.23 1.19 8.67
C SER A 106 -9.19 1.10 9.79
N ALA A 107 -8.30 0.10 9.71
CA ALA A 107 -7.28 -0.07 10.73
C ALA A 107 -6.34 1.13 10.79
N VAL A 108 -5.96 1.65 9.63
CA VAL A 108 -5.06 2.79 9.56
C VAL A 108 -5.72 4.05 10.08
N VAL A 109 -6.96 4.30 9.69
CA VAL A 109 -7.67 5.50 10.14
C VAL A 109 -7.84 5.49 11.65
N ASP A 110 -8.13 4.32 12.22
CA ASP A 110 -8.37 4.21 13.65
C ASP A 110 -7.10 4.36 14.49
N SER A 111 -5.97 3.96 13.97
CA SER A 111 -4.78 3.78 14.81
C SER A 111 -3.56 4.57 14.41
N ALA A 112 -3.49 5.13 13.21
CA ALA A 112 -2.32 5.89 12.79
C ALA A 112 -2.27 7.21 13.53
N GLU A 113 -1.05 7.64 13.86
CA GLU A 113 -0.86 8.89 14.58
C GLU A 113 -0.41 10.03 13.68
N VAL A 114 -0.44 9.82 12.37
CA VAL A 114 -0.11 10.84 11.39
C VAL A 114 -1.32 11.04 10.49
N PRO A 115 -1.36 12.12 9.71
CA PRO A 115 -2.47 12.31 8.78
C PRO A 115 -2.61 11.15 7.82
N VAL A 116 -3.85 10.81 7.49
CA VAL A 116 -4.16 9.72 6.58
C VAL A 116 -5.06 10.25 5.48
N ILE A 117 -4.70 9.98 4.23
CA ILE A 117 -5.56 10.27 3.10
C ILE A 117 -6.20 8.95 2.66
N VAL A 118 -7.53 8.91 2.66
CA VAL A 118 -8.25 7.75 2.16
C VAL A 118 -8.72 8.09 0.75
N ALA A 119 -8.10 7.47 -0.24
CA ALA A 119 -8.39 7.75 -1.64
C ALA A 119 -9.61 6.96 -2.07
N ARG A 120 -10.61 7.66 -2.53
CA ARG A 120 -11.86 7.06 -2.99
C ARG A 120 -12.01 7.27 -4.46
N GLN A 121 -12.43 6.22 -5.13
CA GLN A 121 -12.80 6.32 -6.52
C GLN A 121 -14.29 6.63 -6.58
N SER A 122 -14.62 7.72 -7.17
CA SER A 122 -16.03 8.12 -7.25
C SER A 122 -16.71 7.59 -8.50
#